data_c6738e4342e456547ef4dd0ce4e741af
#
_entry.id   c6738e4342e456547ef4dd0ce4e741af
#
_cell.length_a   1.000
_cell.length_b   1.000
_cell.length_c   1.000
_cell.angle_alpha   90.00
_cell.angle_beta   90.00
_cell.angle_gamma   90.00
#
_symmetry.space_group_name_H-M   'P 1'
#
loop_
_entity.id
_entity.type
_entity.pdbx_description
1 polymer ?
#
loop_
_entity_poly.entity_id
_entity_poly.type
_entity_poly.pdbx_seq_one_letter_code
_entity_poly.pdbx_strand_id
1 'polypeptide(L)'
;MQPRNFDDIRFTSVHRRVMLWGSGGPFLDGYVLVIIGVALEQLTPILQLDTRWIGLLGAATLAGLFIGTSLFGYICDKVGRRKMFLVDIVAIAVISIATMFVSTPIGLLVMRFLIGIVIGADYP
;
A
#
# COMPACT_ATOMS: atom_id res chain seq x y z
N MET A 1 28.34 3.05 -34.54
CA MET A 1 27.79 3.46 -33.25
C MET A 1 27.80 2.23 -32.35
N GLN A 2 28.73 2.16 -31.38
CA GLN A 2 28.73 1.09 -30.40
C GLN A 2 27.54 1.30 -29.42
N PRO A 3 26.81 0.24 -29.06
CA PRO A 3 25.78 0.36 -28.06
C PRO A 3 26.43 0.77 -26.73
N ARG A 4 25.97 1.84 -26.13
CA ARG A 4 26.38 2.24 -24.78
C ARG A 4 25.96 1.12 -23.83
N ASN A 5 26.95 0.44 -23.25
CA ASN A 5 26.69 -0.53 -22.17
C ASN A 5 26.13 0.26 -20.98
N PHE A 6 24.97 -0.14 -20.49
CA PHE A 6 24.34 0.47 -19.32
C PHE A 6 25.19 0.36 -18.05
N ASP A 7 26.14 -0.58 -18.04
CA ASP A 7 27.08 -0.83 -16.92
C ASP A 7 28.13 0.28 -16.75
N ASP A 8 28.36 1.13 -17.76
CA ASP A 8 29.32 2.25 -17.72
C ASP A 8 28.72 3.56 -17.17
N ILE A 9 27.43 3.57 -16.79
CA ILE A 9 26.77 4.77 -16.27
C ILE A 9 27.18 4.98 -14.81
N ARG A 10 28.08 5.94 -14.57
CA ARG A 10 28.45 6.35 -13.21
C ARG A 10 27.22 6.79 -12.43
N PHE A 11 27.04 6.24 -11.24
CA PHE A 11 26.00 6.66 -10.31
C PHE A 11 26.18 8.15 -9.98
N THR A 12 25.31 8.97 -10.56
CA THR A 12 25.28 10.41 -10.32
C THR A 12 24.39 10.70 -9.10
N SER A 13 24.61 11.83 -8.41
CA SER A 13 23.76 12.30 -7.29
C SER A 13 22.28 12.36 -7.64
N VAL A 14 21.93 12.54 -8.92
CA VAL A 14 20.56 12.47 -9.44
C VAL A 14 19.99 11.05 -9.32
N HIS A 15 20.75 10.03 -9.73
CA HIS A 15 20.30 8.63 -9.61
C HIS A 15 20.03 8.25 -8.15
N ARG A 16 20.91 8.66 -7.24
CA ARG A 16 20.73 8.42 -5.80
C ARG A 16 19.49 9.13 -5.24
N ARG A 17 19.22 10.36 -5.66
CA ARG A 17 17.99 11.07 -5.27
C ARG A 17 16.74 10.37 -5.81
N VAL A 18 16.73 9.98 -7.07
CA VAL A 18 15.60 9.27 -7.69
C VAL A 18 15.35 7.93 -6.97
N MET A 19 16.41 7.18 -6.66
CA MET A 19 16.26 5.93 -5.90
C MET A 19 15.71 6.16 -4.49
N LEU A 20 16.23 7.15 -3.75
CA LEU A 20 15.76 7.46 -2.39
C LEU A 20 14.31 7.94 -2.36
N TRP A 21 13.93 8.82 -3.27
CA TRP A 21 12.55 9.31 -3.33
C TRP A 21 11.59 8.30 -3.95
N GLY A 22 12.05 7.52 -4.92
CA GLY A 22 11.24 6.49 -5.57
C GLY A 22 10.99 5.25 -4.69
N SER A 23 11.89 4.95 -3.74
CA SER A 23 11.68 3.84 -2.80
C SER A 23 10.79 4.21 -1.60
N GLY A 24 10.42 5.48 -1.44
CA GLY A 24 9.58 5.95 -0.35
C GLY A 24 8.16 5.36 -0.37
N GLY A 25 7.52 5.25 -1.54
CA GLY A 25 6.20 4.64 -1.71
C GLY A 25 6.20 3.17 -1.29
N PRO A 26 6.95 2.29 -1.96
CA PRO A 26 7.03 0.87 -1.60
C PRO A 26 7.46 0.61 -0.14
N PHE A 27 8.26 1.50 0.43
CA PHE A 27 8.63 1.40 1.85
C PHE A 27 7.42 1.67 2.76
N LEU A 28 6.62 2.70 2.47
CA LEU A 28 5.40 3.01 3.23
C LEU A 28 4.37 1.88 3.10
N ASP A 29 4.19 1.34 1.92
CA ASP A 29 3.29 0.21 1.69
C ASP A 29 3.71 -1.01 2.49
N GLY A 30 4.99 -1.38 2.42
CA GLY A 30 5.54 -2.46 3.23
C GLY A 30 5.37 -2.22 4.73
N TYR A 31 5.60 -0.99 5.18
CA TYR A 31 5.40 -0.60 6.58
C TYR A 31 3.93 -0.77 7.01
N VAL A 32 2.97 -0.28 6.20
CA VAL A 32 1.54 -0.40 6.49
C VAL A 32 1.11 -1.87 6.52
N LEU A 33 1.64 -2.71 5.63
CA LEU A 33 1.34 -4.14 5.61
C LEU A 33 1.90 -4.88 6.83
N VAL A 34 3.09 -4.51 7.31
CA VAL A 34 3.74 -5.19 8.45
C VAL A 34 3.17 -4.71 9.78
N ILE A 35 2.94 -3.41 9.97
CA ILE A 35 2.47 -2.85 11.24
C ILE A 35 1.12 -3.40 11.66
N ILE A 36 0.32 -3.85 10.69
CA ILE A 36 -0.96 -4.47 11.00
C ILE A 36 -0.80 -5.78 11.76
N GLY A 37 0.23 -6.57 11.48
CA GLY A 37 0.50 -7.81 12.21
C GLY A 37 0.64 -7.53 13.70
N VAL A 38 1.40 -6.51 14.05
CA VAL A 38 1.60 -6.06 15.44
C VAL A 38 0.30 -5.49 16.04
N ALA A 39 -0.43 -4.69 15.25
CA ALA A 39 -1.70 -4.12 15.72
C ALA A 39 -2.77 -5.19 15.94
N LEU A 40 -2.83 -6.22 15.09
CA LEU A 40 -3.75 -7.35 15.26
C LEU A 40 -3.49 -8.13 16.55
N GLU A 41 -2.23 -8.30 16.96
CA GLU A 41 -1.89 -8.93 18.21
C GLU A 41 -2.50 -8.21 19.41
N GLN A 42 -2.49 -6.88 19.39
CA GLN A 42 -3.10 -6.04 20.44
C GLN A 42 -4.62 -5.97 20.34
N LEU A 43 -5.18 -5.96 19.12
CA LEU A 43 -6.62 -5.88 18.89
C LEU A 43 -7.35 -7.21 19.11
N THR A 44 -6.67 -8.32 18.97
CA THR A 44 -7.24 -9.66 19.16
C THR A 44 -7.96 -9.83 20.51
N PRO A 45 -7.37 -9.50 21.67
CA PRO A 45 -8.06 -9.62 22.95
C PRO A 45 -9.19 -8.59 23.12
N ILE A 46 -9.08 -7.40 22.53
CA ILE A 46 -10.05 -6.30 22.67
C ILE A 46 -11.30 -6.58 21.85
N LEU A 47 -11.13 -7.04 20.61
CA LEU A 47 -12.22 -7.31 19.67
C LEU A 47 -12.65 -8.78 19.66
N GLN A 48 -12.07 -9.63 20.54
CA GLN A 48 -12.30 -11.07 20.60
C GLN A 48 -12.16 -11.73 19.21
N LEU A 49 -11.10 -11.37 18.49
CA LEU A 49 -10.84 -11.89 17.17
C LEU A 49 -10.41 -13.36 17.25
N ASP A 50 -11.16 -14.23 16.60
CA ASP A 50 -10.77 -15.63 16.41
C ASP A 50 -9.75 -15.74 15.26
N THR A 51 -9.02 -16.83 15.20
CA THR A 51 -8.04 -17.15 14.13
C THR A 51 -8.63 -16.97 12.73
N ARG A 52 -9.93 -17.24 12.58
CA ARG A 52 -10.65 -17.01 11.33
C ARG A 52 -10.71 -15.54 10.93
N TRP A 53 -10.95 -14.63 11.89
CA TRP A 53 -10.97 -13.18 11.65
C TRP A 53 -9.59 -12.65 11.24
N ILE A 54 -8.54 -13.14 11.88
CA ILE A 54 -7.16 -12.77 11.52
C ILE A 54 -6.86 -13.17 10.07
N GLY A 55 -7.23 -14.40 9.70
CA GLY A 55 -7.10 -14.86 8.31
C GLY A 55 -7.92 -14.04 7.31
N LEU A 56 -9.17 -13.70 7.66
CA LEU A 56 -10.04 -12.88 6.81
C LEU A 56 -9.52 -11.46 6.63
N LEU A 57 -8.96 -10.84 7.67
CA LEU A 57 -8.37 -9.50 7.60
C LEU A 57 -7.15 -9.47 6.66
N GLY A 58 -6.30 -10.50 6.72
CA GLY A 58 -5.20 -10.68 5.78
C GLY A 58 -5.68 -10.89 4.35
N ALA A 59 -6.64 -11.81 4.16
CA ALA A 59 -7.23 -12.10 2.86
C ALA A 59 -7.94 -10.89 2.25
N ALA A 60 -8.65 -10.10 3.05
CA ALA A 60 -9.31 -8.87 2.60
C ALA A 60 -8.30 -7.84 2.06
N THR A 61 -7.17 -7.68 2.74
CA THR A 61 -6.11 -6.77 2.26
C THR A 61 -5.53 -7.23 0.93
N LEU A 62 -5.24 -8.53 0.78
CA LEU A 62 -4.72 -9.10 -0.47
C LEU A 62 -5.75 -9.04 -1.61
N ALA A 63 -7.03 -9.30 -1.32
CA ALA A 63 -8.10 -9.16 -2.30
C ALA A 63 -8.24 -7.69 -2.76
N GLY A 64 -8.16 -6.74 -1.81
CA GLY A 64 -8.13 -5.32 -2.12
C GLY A 64 -6.96 -4.94 -3.02
N LEU A 65 -5.76 -5.42 -2.71
CA LEU A 65 -4.55 -5.18 -3.49
C LEU A 65 -4.71 -5.71 -4.93
N PHE A 66 -5.23 -6.92 -5.08
CA PHE A 66 -5.46 -7.51 -6.41
C PHE A 66 -6.46 -6.69 -7.24
N ILE A 67 -7.56 -6.25 -6.64
CA ILE A 67 -8.55 -5.40 -7.31
C ILE A 67 -7.96 -4.02 -7.60
N GLY A 68 -7.22 -3.46 -6.63
CA GLY A 68 -6.57 -2.15 -6.75
C GLY A 68 -5.60 -2.11 -7.93
N THR A 69 -4.66 -3.06 -8.01
CA THR A 69 -3.70 -3.12 -9.13
C THR A 69 -4.39 -3.22 -10.48
N SER A 70 -5.43 -4.04 -10.58
CA SER A 70 -6.17 -4.22 -11.85
C SER A 70 -6.93 -2.96 -12.27
N LEU A 71 -7.59 -2.29 -11.32
CA LEU A 71 -8.44 -1.13 -11.59
C LEU A 71 -7.60 0.14 -11.82
N PHE A 72 -6.63 0.38 -10.95
CA PHE A 72 -5.84 1.61 -10.98
C PHE A 72 -4.75 1.59 -12.04
N GLY A 73 -4.31 0.42 -12.54
CA GLY A 73 -3.45 0.33 -13.70
C GLY A 73 -4.04 1.11 -14.88
N TYR A 74 -5.32 0.87 -15.20
CA TYR A 74 -6.01 1.59 -16.26
C TYR A 74 -6.23 3.08 -15.97
N ILE A 75 -6.49 3.44 -14.73
CA ILE A 75 -6.71 4.84 -14.32
C ILE A 75 -5.39 5.61 -14.34
N CYS A 76 -4.29 4.99 -13.89
CA CYS A 76 -2.97 5.58 -13.85
C CYS A 76 -2.48 6.00 -15.24
N ASP A 77 -2.76 5.19 -16.25
CA ASP A 77 -2.43 5.50 -17.64
C ASP A 77 -3.16 6.76 -18.17
N LYS A 78 -4.34 7.06 -17.65
CA LYS A 78 -5.13 8.24 -18.07
C LYS A 78 -4.84 9.50 -17.25
N VAL A 79 -4.65 9.37 -15.94
CA VAL A 79 -4.54 10.50 -15.00
C VAL A 79 -3.08 10.93 -14.82
N GLY A 80 -2.15 9.99 -15.01
CA GLY A 80 -0.72 10.18 -14.84
C GLY A 80 -0.22 9.82 -13.44
N ARG A 81 0.92 9.16 -13.39
CA ARG A 81 1.53 8.56 -12.18
C ARG A 81 1.74 9.54 -11.03
N ARG A 82 2.15 10.78 -11.31
CA ARG A 82 2.42 11.79 -10.26
C ARG A 82 1.17 12.15 -9.46
N LYS A 83 0.01 12.28 -10.13
CA LYS A 83 -1.25 12.61 -9.45
C LYS A 83 -1.76 11.41 -8.65
N MET A 84 -1.61 10.22 -9.21
CA MET A 84 -2.03 8.98 -8.53
C MET A 84 -1.23 8.77 -7.23
N PHE A 85 0.07 8.96 -7.25
CA PHE A 85 0.92 8.87 -6.05
C PHE A 85 0.49 9.83 -4.94
N LEU A 86 0.11 11.07 -5.27
CA LEU A 86 -0.40 12.02 -4.27
C LEU A 86 -1.76 11.58 -3.70
N VAL A 87 -2.64 11.07 -4.56
CA VAL A 87 -3.95 10.56 -4.14
C VAL A 87 -3.78 9.34 -3.22
N ASP A 88 -2.84 8.47 -3.54
CA ASP A 88 -2.52 7.28 -2.77
C ASP A 88 -2.10 7.63 -1.33
N ILE A 89 -1.10 8.49 -1.17
CA ILE A 89 -0.64 8.94 0.16
C ILE A 89 -1.78 9.54 0.98
N VAL A 90 -2.60 10.40 0.37
CA VAL A 90 -3.72 11.04 1.06
C VAL A 90 -4.79 9.99 1.42
N ALA A 91 -5.09 9.06 0.53
CA ALA A 91 -6.06 8.01 0.76
C ALA A 91 -5.62 7.08 1.89
N ILE A 92 -4.35 6.63 1.90
CA ILE A 92 -3.80 5.82 3.00
C ILE A 92 -3.94 6.58 4.33
N ALA A 93 -3.57 7.86 4.38
CA ALA A 93 -3.66 8.66 5.60
C ALA A 93 -5.11 8.78 6.10
N VAL A 94 -6.05 9.07 5.21
CA VAL A 94 -7.48 9.20 5.54
C VAL A 94 -8.05 7.87 6.06
N ILE A 95 -7.79 6.76 5.36
CA ILE A 95 -8.30 5.44 5.76
C ILE A 95 -7.64 4.99 7.08
N SER A 96 -6.36 5.30 7.29
CA SER A 96 -5.66 4.99 8.54
C SER A 96 -6.28 5.74 9.73
N ILE A 97 -6.59 7.03 9.56
CA ILE A 97 -7.30 7.82 10.58
C ILE A 97 -8.70 7.27 10.80
N ALA A 98 -9.44 6.95 9.74
CA ALA A 98 -10.78 6.38 9.86
C ALA A 98 -10.77 5.03 10.60
N THR A 99 -9.72 4.23 10.44
CA THR A 99 -9.56 2.95 11.14
C THR A 99 -9.49 3.12 12.66
N MET A 100 -9.01 4.27 13.16
CA MET A 100 -8.97 4.55 14.61
C MET A 100 -10.36 4.62 15.25
N PHE A 101 -11.39 4.96 14.48
CA PHE A 101 -12.78 5.08 14.96
C PHE A 101 -13.56 3.76 14.81
N VAL A 102 -12.95 2.73 14.26
CA VAL A 102 -13.61 1.45 14.02
C VAL A 102 -13.46 0.55 15.24
N SER A 103 -14.60 0.20 15.84
CA SER A 103 -14.69 -0.66 17.02
C SER A 103 -15.29 -2.04 16.73
N THR A 104 -15.54 -2.37 15.46
CA THR A 104 -16.14 -3.65 15.05
C THR A 104 -15.24 -4.46 14.14
N PRO A 105 -15.23 -5.81 14.26
CA PRO A 105 -14.42 -6.67 13.38
C PRO A 105 -14.77 -6.50 11.89
N ILE A 106 -16.05 -6.31 11.58
CA ILE A 106 -16.50 -6.09 10.19
C ILE A 106 -16.01 -4.75 9.66
N GLY A 107 -16.08 -3.69 10.47
CA GLY A 107 -15.54 -2.38 10.10
C GLY A 107 -14.04 -2.45 9.83
N LEU A 108 -13.29 -3.18 10.66
CA LEU A 108 -11.86 -3.38 10.47
C LEU A 108 -11.57 -4.13 9.16
N LEU A 109 -12.39 -5.14 8.81
CA LEU A 109 -12.28 -5.87 7.55
C LEU A 109 -12.49 -4.97 6.33
N VAL A 110 -13.50 -4.10 6.36
CA VAL A 110 -13.76 -3.12 5.29
C VAL A 110 -12.59 -2.15 5.14
N MET A 111 -12.06 -1.61 6.25
CA MET A 111 -10.91 -0.71 6.21
C MET A 111 -9.66 -1.40 5.66
N ARG A 112 -9.44 -2.68 5.98
CA ARG A 112 -8.35 -3.49 5.44
C ARG A 112 -8.47 -3.71 3.94
N PHE A 113 -9.67 -3.97 3.48
CA PHE A 113 -9.95 -4.11 2.06
C PHE A 113 -9.67 -2.80 1.30
N LEU A 114 -10.13 -1.66 1.86
CA LEU A 114 -9.88 -0.34 1.26
C LEU A 114 -8.39 0.02 1.24
N ILE A 115 -7.65 -0.24 2.31
CA ILE A 115 -6.19 -0.05 2.36
C ILE A 115 -5.53 -0.91 1.27
N GLY A 116 -5.96 -2.16 1.13
CA GLY A 116 -5.45 -3.04 0.07
C GLY A 116 -5.66 -2.45 -1.32
N ILE A 117 -6.86 -1.92 -1.61
CA ILE A 117 -7.16 -1.28 -2.91
C ILE A 117 -6.22 -0.10 -3.16
N VAL A 118 -5.99 0.74 -2.17
CA VAL A 118 -5.15 1.93 -2.27
C VAL A 118 -3.70 1.54 -2.50
N ILE A 119 -3.14 0.63 -1.69
CA ILE A 119 -1.79 0.09 -1.90
C ILE A 119 -1.66 -0.51 -3.30
N GLY A 120 -2.70 -1.22 -3.78
CA GLY A 120 -2.74 -1.76 -5.14
C GLY A 120 -2.64 -0.70 -6.23
N ALA A 121 -3.01 0.54 -5.95
CA ALA A 121 -2.95 1.64 -6.91
C ALA A 121 -1.52 2.15 -7.18
N ASP A 122 -0.56 1.88 -6.29
CA ASP A 122 0.83 2.34 -6.41
C ASP A 122 1.70 1.39 -7.28
N TYR A 123 1.22 0.17 -7.55
CA TYR A 123 2.00 -0.87 -8.25
C TYR A 123 1.97 -0.82 -9.80
N PRO A 124 1.03 -0.19 -10.51
CA PRO A 124 1.10 -0.05 -11.98
C PRO A 124 2.12 1.02 -12.47
#